data_c6ace477cf121541d9867a597acdf503
#
_entry.id   c6ace477cf121541d9867a597acdf503
#
_cell.length_a   1.000
_cell.length_b   1.000
_cell.length_c   1.000
_cell.angle_alpha   90.00
_cell.angle_beta   90.00
_cell.angle_gamma   90.00
#
_symmetry.space_group_name_H-M   'P 1'
#
loop_
_entity.id
_entity.type
_entity.pdbx_description
1 polymer ?
#
loop_
_entity_poly.entity_id
_entity_poly.type
_entity_poly.pdbx_seq_one_letter_code
_entity_poly.pdbx_strand_id
1 'polypeptide(L)'
;NYDNIRGRIDAHDEDFGYGTNKNSSNSLFVHPSLALDASNGLPLGFSSLRIWGRGNRSRRGTHERKSTLIQEKESYRWLESAQNTSEHIPNHVRKTMVGDRENDVYEVMCGTLHCGCDFLIRSSSNRTTTLEKKKLSEIMEHARVSCTYELPLIGHMGRKNRTAVM
;
A
#
# COMPACT_ATOMS: atom_id res chain seq x y z
N ASN A 1 -17.29 10.27 10.12
CA ASN A 1 -18.19 11.27 9.58
C ASN A 1 -17.40 12.47 9.09
N TYR A 2 -16.96 12.44 7.84
CA TYR A 2 -16.15 13.48 7.18
C TYR A 2 -16.83 14.85 7.15
N ASP A 3 -18.15 14.89 7.11
CA ASP A 3 -18.93 16.12 6.96
C ASP A 3 -18.94 17.00 8.24
N ASN A 4 -18.70 16.45 9.41
CA ASN A 4 -18.65 17.21 10.66
C ASN A 4 -17.32 17.95 10.90
N ILE A 5 -16.28 17.61 10.17
CA ILE A 5 -14.96 18.27 10.25
C ILE A 5 -14.94 19.51 9.34
N ARG A 6 -15.71 19.49 8.24
CA ARG A 6 -15.74 20.55 7.23
C ARG A 6 -16.07 21.95 7.75
N GLY A 7 -16.83 22.07 8.82
CA GLY A 7 -17.25 23.37 9.38
C GLY A 7 -16.27 23.99 10.39
N ARG A 8 -15.14 23.33 10.68
CA ARG A 8 -14.18 23.79 11.71
C ARG A 8 -12.78 24.05 11.19
N ILE A 9 -12.55 23.87 9.89
CA ILE A 9 -11.23 24.03 9.30
C ILE A 9 -11.24 25.34 8.52
N ASP A 10 -10.42 26.28 8.95
CA ASP A 10 -10.20 27.52 8.21
C ASP A 10 -9.56 27.21 6.85
N ALA A 11 -10.07 27.84 5.79
CA ALA A 11 -9.61 27.64 4.41
C ALA A 11 -8.13 28.04 4.18
N HIS A 12 -7.48 28.61 5.18
CA HIS A 12 -6.07 29.05 5.18
C HIS A 12 -5.14 28.17 6.00
N ASP A 13 -5.62 27.06 6.58
CA ASP A 13 -4.78 26.17 7.34
C ASP A 13 -3.86 25.41 6.36
N GLU A 14 -2.54 25.68 6.44
CA GLU A 14 -1.52 25.12 5.56
C GLU A 14 -1.39 23.59 5.68
N ASP A 15 -1.91 23.01 6.75
CA ASP A 15 -1.92 21.58 7.01
C ASP A 15 -2.95 20.82 6.16
N PHE A 16 -3.92 21.54 5.59
CA PHE A 16 -4.96 20.95 4.74
C PHE A 16 -4.74 21.30 3.27
N GLY A 17 -4.71 20.30 2.42
CA GLY A 17 -4.46 20.46 1.00
C GLY A 17 -5.53 19.85 0.12
N TYR A 18 -5.33 19.93 -1.19
CA TYR A 18 -6.29 19.45 -2.18
C TYR A 18 -6.48 17.94 -2.11
N GLY A 19 -7.74 17.50 -2.08
CA GLY A 19 -8.11 16.10 -2.19
C GLY A 19 -7.82 15.49 -3.57
N THR A 20 -8.20 14.24 -3.75
CA THR A 20 -8.05 13.51 -5.02
C THR A 20 -8.90 14.12 -6.14
N ASN A 21 -10.03 14.75 -5.80
CA ASN A 21 -10.90 15.44 -6.75
C ASN A 21 -10.55 16.93 -6.80
N LYS A 22 -10.46 17.50 -8.00
CA LYS A 22 -10.12 18.91 -8.25
C LYS A 22 -11.02 19.93 -7.51
N ASN A 23 -12.17 19.50 -7.02
CA ASN A 23 -13.17 20.34 -6.35
C ASN A 23 -13.17 20.18 -4.82
N SER A 24 -12.30 19.35 -4.23
CA SER A 24 -12.20 19.18 -2.78
C SER A 24 -11.00 19.98 -2.26
N SER A 25 -11.26 21.17 -1.78
CA SER A 25 -10.38 21.91 -0.89
C SER A 25 -10.44 21.26 0.50
N ASN A 26 -9.33 21.26 1.25
CA ASN A 26 -9.26 20.82 2.63
C ASN A 26 -9.49 19.33 2.87
N SER A 27 -8.56 18.51 2.41
CA SER A 27 -8.58 17.05 2.60
C SER A 27 -7.40 16.58 3.42
N LEU A 28 -7.68 15.68 4.37
CA LEU A 28 -6.70 14.87 5.06
C LEU A 28 -6.67 13.48 4.47
N PHE A 29 -5.47 12.97 4.32
CA PHE A 29 -5.22 11.58 3.93
C PHE A 29 -4.87 10.77 5.17
N VAL A 30 -5.45 9.60 5.27
CA VAL A 30 -5.20 8.66 6.37
C VAL A 30 -4.72 7.34 5.75
N HIS A 31 -3.57 6.87 6.20
CA HIS A 31 -2.99 5.60 5.78
C HIS A 31 -2.75 4.71 6.99
N PRO A 32 -3.71 3.84 7.34
CA PRO A 32 -3.54 2.87 8.40
C PRO A 32 -2.88 1.60 7.87
N SER A 33 -2.02 0.97 8.66
CA SER A 33 -1.56 -0.40 8.47
C SER A 33 -2.20 -1.29 9.50
N LEU A 34 -3.14 -2.14 9.07
CA LEU A 34 -3.85 -3.07 9.91
C LEU A 34 -3.01 -4.34 10.09
N ALA A 35 -2.73 -4.70 11.34
CA ALA A 35 -2.10 -5.97 11.69
C ALA A 35 -3.16 -7.04 11.84
N LEU A 36 -2.94 -8.18 11.17
CA LEU A 36 -3.79 -9.37 11.24
C LEU A 36 -2.98 -10.56 11.73
N ASP A 37 -3.60 -11.40 12.55
CA ASP A 37 -3.05 -12.72 12.86
C ASP A 37 -3.13 -13.61 11.61
N ALA A 38 -1.98 -14.03 11.10
CA ALA A 38 -1.90 -14.83 9.88
C ALA A 38 -2.53 -16.23 10.02
N SER A 39 -2.72 -16.73 11.24
CA SER A 39 -3.30 -18.05 11.48
C SER A 39 -4.82 -18.09 11.32
N ASN A 40 -5.51 -16.99 11.61
CA ASN A 40 -6.95 -16.93 11.68
C ASN A 40 -7.58 -15.69 11.04
N GLY A 41 -6.75 -14.71 10.61
CA GLY A 41 -7.21 -13.47 9.98
C GLY A 41 -7.81 -12.45 10.95
N LEU A 42 -7.72 -12.67 12.26
CA LEU A 42 -8.26 -11.73 13.23
C LEU A 42 -7.46 -10.41 13.27
N PRO A 43 -8.14 -9.25 13.31
CA PRO A 43 -7.48 -7.98 13.45
C PRO A 43 -6.89 -7.82 14.85
N LEU A 44 -5.59 -7.51 14.92
CA LEU A 44 -4.85 -7.27 16.16
C LEU A 44 -4.80 -5.78 16.52
N GLY A 45 -4.95 -4.90 15.52
CA GLY A 45 -4.86 -3.46 15.69
C GLY A 45 -4.10 -2.78 14.55
N PHE A 46 -3.74 -1.52 14.74
CA PHE A 46 -2.92 -0.80 13.78
C PHE A 46 -1.45 -0.85 14.16
N SER A 47 -0.59 -1.34 13.27
CA SER A 47 0.86 -1.30 13.45
C SER A 47 1.47 0.03 13.04
N SER A 48 0.78 0.79 12.21
CA SER A 48 1.16 2.15 11.79
C SER A 48 -0.07 2.95 11.40
N LEU A 49 -0.02 4.25 11.65
CA LEU A 49 -1.04 5.20 11.22
C LEU A 49 -0.35 6.49 10.80
N ARG A 50 -0.52 6.87 9.53
CA ARG A 50 -0.06 8.17 9.02
C ARG A 50 -1.25 9.03 8.61
N ILE A 51 -1.22 10.29 9.05
CA ILE A 51 -2.21 11.31 8.68
C ILE A 51 -1.45 12.49 8.09
N TRP A 52 -1.85 12.97 6.91
CA TRP A 52 -1.21 14.13 6.28
C TRP A 52 -2.17 14.91 5.38
N GLY A 53 -1.88 16.19 5.18
CA GLY A 53 -2.48 17.03 4.16
C GLY A 53 -1.59 17.14 2.92
N ARG A 54 -2.17 17.30 1.74
CA ARG A 54 -1.43 17.72 0.55
C ARG A 54 -1.45 19.24 0.51
N GLY A 55 -0.38 19.89 0.93
CA GLY A 55 -0.23 21.33 0.75
C GLY A 55 -0.34 21.76 -0.71
N ASN A 56 -0.37 23.07 -0.98
CA ASN A 56 -0.45 23.69 -2.32
C ASN A 56 0.78 23.39 -3.20
N ARG A 57 1.18 22.11 -3.32
CA ARG A 57 2.30 21.73 -4.18
C ARG A 57 1.85 21.77 -5.62
N SER A 58 2.47 22.63 -6.40
CA SER A 58 2.41 22.58 -7.86
C SER A 58 2.73 21.16 -8.33
N ARG A 59 2.02 20.67 -9.35
CA ARG A 59 2.27 19.33 -9.92
C ARG A 59 3.70 19.29 -10.45
N ARG A 60 4.59 18.58 -9.76
CA ARG A 60 5.95 18.31 -10.25
C ARG A 60 5.89 17.58 -11.59
N GLY A 61 6.74 17.99 -12.53
CA GLY A 61 6.87 17.34 -13.83
C GLY A 61 7.31 15.87 -13.71
N THR A 62 7.07 15.08 -14.75
CA THR A 62 7.41 13.64 -14.77
C THR A 62 8.90 13.38 -14.55
N HIS A 63 9.78 14.26 -15.05
CA HIS A 63 11.23 14.16 -14.87
C HIS A 63 11.66 14.43 -13.42
N GLU A 64 11.12 15.45 -12.79
CA GLU A 64 11.40 15.77 -11.37
C GLU A 64 10.96 14.63 -10.43
N ARG A 65 9.87 13.93 -10.76
CA ARG A 65 9.40 12.78 -9.96
C ARG A 65 10.39 11.61 -9.95
N LYS A 66 11.14 11.40 -11.03
CA LYS A 66 12.12 10.30 -11.12
C LYS A 66 13.35 10.55 -10.27
N SER A 67 13.79 11.79 -10.15
CA SER A 67 14.97 12.19 -9.36
C SER A 67 14.65 12.51 -7.90
N THR A 68 13.37 12.62 -7.53
CA THR A 68 12.94 12.90 -6.16
C THR A 68 13.25 11.71 -5.26
N LEU A 69 13.82 11.96 -4.09
CA LEU A 69 14.04 10.92 -3.07
C LEU A 69 12.73 10.29 -2.63
N ILE A 70 12.78 9.00 -2.24
CA ILE A 70 11.58 8.27 -1.82
C ILE A 70 10.88 8.96 -0.63
N GLN A 71 11.64 9.56 0.28
CA GLN A 71 11.14 10.27 1.47
C GLN A 71 10.26 11.48 1.11
N GLU A 72 10.45 12.06 -0.07
CA GLU A 72 9.65 13.19 -0.55
C GLU A 72 8.45 12.76 -1.39
N LYS A 73 8.33 11.47 -1.69
CA LYS A 73 7.21 10.90 -2.46
C LYS A 73 6.08 10.47 -1.53
N GLU A 74 4.84 10.54 -2.02
CA GLU A 74 3.70 9.98 -1.28
C GLU A 74 3.83 8.47 -1.04
N SER A 75 4.56 7.76 -1.91
CA SER A 75 4.84 6.33 -1.75
C SER A 75 5.73 6.01 -0.53
N TYR A 76 6.39 7.00 0.06
CA TYR A 76 7.16 6.82 1.29
C TYR A 76 6.30 6.29 2.45
N ARG A 77 5.01 6.59 2.48
CA ARG A 77 4.08 6.08 3.49
C ARG A 77 4.12 4.55 3.64
N TRP A 78 4.39 3.83 2.55
CA TRP A 78 4.50 2.37 2.58
C TRP A 78 5.76 1.90 3.30
N LEU A 79 6.87 2.57 3.03
CA LEU A 79 8.14 2.27 3.70
C LEU A 79 8.08 2.67 5.18
N GLU A 80 7.53 3.83 5.48
CA GLU A 80 7.31 4.29 6.86
C GLU A 80 6.42 3.32 7.64
N SER A 81 5.39 2.76 7.01
CA SER A 81 4.56 1.71 7.62
C SER A 81 5.35 0.45 7.95
N ALA A 82 6.27 0.02 7.09
CA ALA A 82 7.13 -1.12 7.34
C ALA A 82 8.12 -0.84 8.49
N GLN A 83 8.71 0.35 8.52
CA GLN A 83 9.60 0.80 9.60
C GLN A 83 8.88 0.79 10.94
N ASN A 84 7.75 1.48 11.04
CA ASN A 84 6.94 1.54 12.26
C ASN A 84 6.50 0.13 12.71
N THR A 85 6.08 -0.73 11.78
CA THR A 85 5.72 -2.12 12.08
C THR A 85 6.90 -2.88 12.64
N SER A 86 8.09 -2.69 12.07
CA SER A 86 9.32 -3.35 12.56
C SER A 86 9.72 -2.90 13.95
N GLU A 87 9.51 -1.63 14.28
CA GLU A 87 9.83 -1.06 15.59
C GLU A 87 8.87 -1.53 16.69
N HIS A 88 7.58 -1.70 16.36
CA HIS A 88 6.56 -2.03 17.35
C HIS A 88 6.32 -3.54 17.51
N ILE A 89 6.60 -4.35 16.49
CA ILE A 89 6.42 -5.79 16.54
C ILE A 89 7.77 -6.49 16.76
N PRO A 90 7.91 -7.35 17.78
CA PRO A 90 9.18 -8.00 18.10
C PRO A 90 9.80 -8.77 16.93
N ASN A 91 11.13 -8.81 16.88
CA ASN A 91 11.87 -9.43 15.76
C ASN A 91 11.65 -10.95 15.60
N HIS A 92 11.27 -11.65 16.67
CA HIS A 92 10.96 -13.07 16.61
C HIS A 92 9.60 -13.37 15.94
N VAL A 93 8.77 -12.34 15.75
CA VAL A 93 7.49 -12.47 15.03
C VAL A 93 7.74 -12.22 13.55
N ARG A 94 7.37 -13.19 12.71
CA ARG A 94 7.43 -13.02 11.26
C ARG A 94 6.38 -11.98 10.82
N LYS A 95 6.81 -10.99 10.07
CA LYS A 95 5.99 -9.88 9.60
C LYS A 95 5.95 -9.90 8.07
N THR A 96 4.75 -9.88 7.50
CA THR A 96 4.57 -9.77 6.04
C THR A 96 3.71 -8.57 5.73
N MET A 97 4.28 -7.59 5.03
CA MET A 97 3.56 -6.41 4.54
C MET A 97 2.76 -6.79 3.29
N VAL A 98 1.45 -6.60 3.33
CA VAL A 98 0.56 -6.89 2.20
C VAL A 98 0.09 -5.58 1.58
N GLY A 99 0.26 -5.43 0.28
CA GLY A 99 -0.08 -4.19 -0.42
C GLY A 99 -0.66 -4.41 -1.81
N ASP A 100 -1.34 -3.39 -2.29
CA ASP A 100 -1.88 -3.34 -3.64
C ASP A 100 -0.84 -2.82 -4.66
N ARG A 101 -1.30 -2.42 -5.86
CA ARG A 101 -0.43 -1.94 -6.94
C ARG A 101 0.30 -0.64 -6.64
N GLU A 102 -0.21 0.18 -5.73
CA GLU A 102 0.45 1.43 -5.34
C GLU A 102 1.74 1.16 -4.55
N ASN A 103 1.82 -0.02 -3.93
CA ASN A 103 2.99 -0.47 -3.19
C ASN A 103 4.08 -1.12 -4.08
N ASP A 104 3.82 -1.31 -5.39
CA ASP A 104 4.78 -1.89 -6.34
C ASP A 104 5.88 -0.90 -6.72
N VAL A 105 6.66 -0.49 -5.73
CA VAL A 105 7.79 0.46 -5.83
C VAL A 105 9.05 -0.26 -5.36
N TYR A 106 10.10 -0.26 -6.19
CA TYR A 106 11.33 -1.00 -5.91
C TYR A 106 11.98 -0.60 -4.58
N GLU A 107 12.06 0.70 -4.33
CA GLU A 107 12.63 1.25 -3.08
C GLU A 107 11.83 0.83 -1.84
N VAL A 108 10.51 0.69 -1.98
CA VAL A 108 9.63 0.20 -0.90
C VAL A 108 9.89 -1.29 -0.62
N MET A 109 10.00 -2.11 -1.66
CA MET A 109 10.30 -3.54 -1.50
C MET A 109 11.65 -3.75 -0.81
N CYS A 110 12.70 -3.09 -1.30
CA CYS A 110 14.02 -3.17 -0.70
C CYS A 110 14.04 -2.69 0.75
N GLY A 111 13.40 -1.55 1.02
CA GLY A 111 13.33 -1.00 2.37
C GLY A 111 12.51 -1.86 3.32
N THR A 112 11.43 -2.49 2.86
CA THR A 112 10.63 -3.43 3.66
C THR A 112 11.46 -4.64 4.09
N LEU A 113 12.23 -5.23 3.17
CA LEU A 113 13.15 -6.32 3.49
C LEU A 113 14.25 -5.88 4.47
N HIS A 114 14.76 -4.67 4.29
CA HIS A 114 15.79 -4.11 5.19
C HIS A 114 15.27 -3.91 6.62
N CYS A 115 13.98 -3.64 6.77
CA CYS A 115 13.30 -3.58 8.08
C CYS A 115 13.01 -4.97 8.69
N GLY A 116 13.44 -6.06 8.07
CA GLY A 116 13.16 -7.43 8.53
C GLY A 116 11.69 -7.85 8.35
N CYS A 117 11.01 -7.26 7.38
CA CYS A 117 9.65 -7.65 6.99
C CYS A 117 9.66 -8.30 5.61
N ASP A 118 8.91 -9.39 5.45
CA ASP A 118 8.56 -9.91 4.12
C ASP A 118 7.53 -9.00 3.46
N PHE A 119 7.30 -9.17 2.16
CA PHE A 119 6.21 -8.47 1.47
C PHE A 119 5.43 -9.38 0.53
N LEU A 120 4.16 -9.08 0.37
CA LEU A 120 3.25 -9.64 -0.63
C LEU A 120 2.56 -8.47 -1.34
N ILE A 121 2.96 -8.18 -2.57
CA ILE A 121 2.53 -7.00 -3.30
C ILE A 121 1.96 -7.41 -4.65
N ARG A 122 0.81 -6.82 -5.01
CA ARG A 122 0.26 -6.97 -6.35
C ARG A 122 1.11 -6.19 -7.34
N SER A 123 1.71 -6.88 -8.32
CA SER A 123 2.51 -6.22 -9.34
C SER A 123 1.67 -5.28 -10.23
N SER A 124 2.18 -4.09 -10.47
CA SER A 124 1.63 -3.08 -11.38
C SER A 124 2.28 -3.11 -12.76
N SER A 125 3.48 -3.70 -12.86
CA SER A 125 4.29 -3.68 -14.08
C SER A 125 4.99 -5.01 -14.32
N ASN A 126 5.15 -5.38 -15.59
CA ASN A 126 5.89 -6.56 -16.00
C ASN A 126 7.40 -6.27 -15.99
N ARG A 127 8.01 -6.33 -14.80
CA ARG A 127 9.41 -6.00 -14.58
C ARG A 127 10.35 -7.03 -15.20
N THR A 128 11.51 -6.57 -15.62
CA THR A 128 12.64 -7.47 -15.92
C THR A 128 13.30 -7.87 -14.62
N THR A 129 13.46 -9.16 -14.39
CA THR A 129 14.09 -9.71 -13.19
C THR A 129 15.60 -9.86 -13.39
N THR A 130 16.34 -10.02 -12.31
CA THR A 130 17.76 -10.41 -12.36
C THR A 130 17.95 -11.87 -12.74
N LEU A 131 16.93 -12.70 -12.50
CA LEU A 131 16.92 -14.10 -12.86
C LEU A 131 16.78 -14.24 -14.38
N GLU A 132 17.83 -14.68 -15.04
CA GLU A 132 17.91 -14.89 -16.49
C GLU A 132 17.48 -13.68 -17.35
N LYS A 133 17.38 -12.49 -16.77
CA LYS A 133 16.87 -11.26 -17.43
C LYS A 133 15.48 -11.40 -18.06
N LYS A 134 14.70 -12.36 -17.62
CA LYS A 134 13.32 -12.61 -18.08
C LYS A 134 12.33 -11.62 -17.48
N LYS A 135 11.21 -11.46 -18.15
CA LYS A 135 10.07 -10.71 -17.62
C LYS A 135 9.38 -11.51 -16.51
N LEU A 136 8.78 -10.78 -15.55
CA LEU A 136 8.05 -11.41 -14.45
C LEU A 136 6.95 -12.35 -14.94
N SER A 137 6.21 -11.97 -16.00
CA SER A 137 5.18 -12.83 -16.61
C SER A 137 5.73 -14.15 -17.10
N GLU A 138 6.90 -14.14 -17.78
CA GLU A 138 7.53 -15.35 -18.32
C GLU A 138 7.94 -16.30 -17.19
N ILE A 139 8.44 -15.76 -16.08
CA ILE A 139 8.77 -16.56 -14.90
C ILE A 139 7.51 -17.16 -14.28
N MET A 140 6.44 -16.38 -14.18
CA MET A 140 5.18 -16.84 -13.59
C MET A 140 4.48 -17.91 -14.44
N GLU A 141 4.55 -17.82 -15.77
CA GLU A 141 4.01 -18.85 -16.68
C GLU A 141 4.67 -20.23 -16.48
N HIS A 142 5.95 -20.24 -16.09
CA HIS A 142 6.71 -21.47 -15.85
C HIS A 142 6.81 -21.85 -14.38
N ALA A 143 6.23 -21.03 -13.48
CA ALA A 143 6.27 -21.30 -12.05
C ALA A 143 5.42 -22.54 -11.71
N ARG A 144 6.01 -23.42 -10.90
CA ARG A 144 5.27 -24.59 -10.39
C ARG A 144 4.18 -24.13 -9.43
N VAL A 145 2.95 -24.60 -9.66
CA VAL A 145 1.85 -24.42 -8.70
C VAL A 145 2.19 -25.15 -7.41
N SER A 146 2.23 -24.40 -6.31
CA SER A 146 2.56 -24.94 -4.97
C SER A 146 1.36 -25.56 -4.28
N CYS A 147 0.18 -24.95 -4.44
CA CYS A 147 -1.08 -25.45 -3.92
C CYS A 147 -2.24 -24.86 -4.73
N THR A 148 -3.38 -25.51 -4.63
CA THR A 148 -4.67 -25.02 -5.14
C THR A 148 -5.69 -25.08 -4.01
N TYR A 149 -6.56 -24.09 -3.93
CA TYR A 149 -7.66 -24.07 -2.95
C TYR A 149 -8.91 -23.46 -3.56
N GLU A 150 -10.05 -23.86 -3.01
CA GLU A 150 -11.35 -23.34 -3.42
C GLU A 150 -11.74 -22.18 -2.51
N LEU A 151 -12.14 -21.06 -3.13
CA LEU A 151 -12.61 -19.87 -2.43
C LEU A 151 -14.09 -19.65 -2.74
N PRO A 152 -14.99 -19.78 -1.75
CA PRO A 152 -16.38 -19.42 -1.94
C PRO A 152 -16.51 -17.89 -2.05
N LEU A 153 -17.05 -17.43 -3.17
CA LEU A 153 -17.31 -16.01 -3.42
C LEU A 153 -18.81 -15.73 -3.29
N ILE A 154 -19.15 -14.91 -2.31
CA ILE A 154 -20.52 -14.45 -2.11
C ILE A 154 -20.84 -13.43 -3.21
N GLY A 155 -21.94 -13.66 -3.91
CA GLY A 155 -22.42 -12.74 -4.93
C GLY A 155 -22.91 -11.43 -4.30
N HIS A 156 -22.60 -10.31 -4.94
CA HIS A 156 -23.06 -8.99 -4.53
C HIS A 156 -23.66 -8.27 -5.76
N MET A 157 -24.64 -7.40 -5.54
CA MET A 157 -25.32 -6.62 -6.60
C MET A 157 -25.90 -7.50 -7.75
N GLY A 158 -26.67 -8.53 -7.41
CA GLY A 158 -27.35 -9.40 -8.40
C GLY A 158 -26.46 -10.48 -9.02
N ARG A 159 -25.20 -10.60 -8.62
CA ARG A 159 -24.33 -11.70 -9.03
C ARG A 159 -24.58 -12.93 -8.16
N LYS A 160 -24.60 -14.12 -8.78
CA LYS A 160 -24.74 -15.38 -8.05
C LYS A 160 -23.46 -15.72 -7.26
N ASN A 161 -23.65 -16.47 -6.17
CA ASN A 161 -22.52 -17.09 -5.46
C ASN A 161 -21.80 -18.03 -6.42
N ARG A 162 -20.48 -18.07 -6.30
CA ARG A 162 -19.62 -18.95 -7.13
C ARG A 162 -18.43 -19.42 -6.30
N THR A 163 -17.81 -20.50 -6.73
CA THR A 163 -16.50 -20.93 -6.20
C THR A 163 -15.42 -20.56 -7.21
N ALA A 164 -14.36 -19.95 -6.74
CA ALA A 164 -13.14 -19.75 -7.52
C ALA A 164 -12.08 -20.76 -7.09
N VAL A 165 -11.37 -21.33 -8.05
CA VAL A 165 -10.18 -22.14 -7.81
C VAL A 165 -8.98 -21.21 -7.97
N MET A 166 -8.09 -21.16 -6.97
CA MET A 166 -6.91 -20.30 -6.93
C MET A 166 -5.65 -21.11 -6.67
#